data_69a872cb3f362e3d62f5a384b3683060
#
_entry.id   69a872cb3f362e3d62f5a384b3683060
#
_cell.length_a   1.000
_cell.length_b   1.000
_cell.length_c   1.000
_cell.angle_alpha   90.00
_cell.angle_beta   90.00
_cell.angle_gamma   90.00
#
_symmetry.space_group_name_H-M   'P 1'
#
loop_
_entity.id
_entity.type
_entity.pdbx_description
1 polymer ?
#
loop_
_entity_poly.entity_id
_entity_poly.type
_entity_poly.pdbx_seq_one_letter_code
_entity_poly.pdbx_strand_id
1 'polypeptide(L)'
;MRIYVGHARVNASPINESYEMIKKSPVNGLHEVVFPRDRNNFDSKEFLKSCDLMIAEVSVPSTGLGIEIGWATMYGLPIFCVYKKGSKISNSLKYITGNFFEYSTNEELVAYIENVINNIKK
;
A
#
# COMPACT_ATOMS: atom_id res chain seq x y z
N MET A 1 12.08 2.68 -8.78
CA MET A 1 11.75 2.01 -7.50
C MET A 1 10.69 0.96 -7.72
N ARG A 2 10.68 -0.02 -6.86
CA ARG A 2 9.62 -1.04 -6.84
C ARG A 2 8.75 -0.83 -5.61
N ILE A 3 7.46 -0.61 -5.83
CA ILE A 3 6.51 -0.23 -4.80
C ILE A 3 5.46 -1.32 -4.66
N TYR A 4 5.28 -1.80 -3.44
CA TYR A 4 4.28 -2.82 -3.14
C TYR A 4 3.03 -2.14 -2.57
N VAL A 5 1.88 -2.38 -3.19
CA VAL A 5 0.60 -1.84 -2.71
C VAL A 5 -0.19 -2.99 -2.11
N GLY A 6 -0.18 -3.09 -0.78
CA GLY A 6 -0.91 -4.12 -0.05
C GLY A 6 -2.28 -3.63 0.38
N HIS A 7 -3.25 -4.53 0.36
CA HIS A 7 -4.61 -4.23 0.81
C HIS A 7 -5.36 -5.53 1.14
N ALA A 8 -6.45 -5.41 1.89
CA ALA A 8 -7.32 -6.55 2.13
C ALA A 8 -7.95 -6.98 0.79
N ARG A 9 -7.85 -8.27 0.47
CA ARG A 9 -8.40 -8.81 -0.78
C ARG A 9 -9.85 -9.19 -0.62
N VAL A 10 -10.68 -8.19 -0.32
CA VAL A 10 -12.13 -8.36 -0.16
C VAL A 10 -12.84 -7.29 -0.97
N ASN A 11 -14.08 -7.56 -1.37
CA ASN A 11 -14.86 -6.62 -2.17
C ASN A 11 -15.08 -5.28 -1.45
N ALA A 12 -15.08 -5.29 -0.12
CA ALA A 12 -15.29 -4.10 0.68
C ALA A 12 -14.06 -3.19 0.77
N SER A 13 -12.90 -3.62 0.26
CA SER A 13 -11.70 -2.78 0.35
C SER A 13 -11.84 -1.53 -0.51
N PRO A 14 -11.75 -0.32 0.09
CA PRO A 14 -11.94 0.92 -0.68
C PRO A 14 -10.95 1.11 -1.83
N ILE A 15 -9.78 0.52 -1.76
CA ILE A 15 -8.78 0.69 -2.83
C ILE A 15 -9.23 0.06 -4.15
N ASN A 16 -10.20 -0.86 -4.10
CA ASN A 16 -10.73 -1.47 -5.33
C ASN A 16 -11.28 -0.42 -6.28
N GLU A 17 -11.84 0.67 -5.74
CA GLU A 17 -12.37 1.76 -6.56
C GLU A 17 -11.27 2.59 -7.22
N SER A 18 -10.09 2.63 -6.60
CA SER A 18 -8.95 3.44 -7.08
C SER A 18 -7.96 2.62 -7.90
N TYR A 19 -8.15 1.31 -7.96
CA TYR A 19 -7.19 0.39 -8.58
C TYR A 19 -6.79 0.83 -9.99
N GLU A 20 -7.78 1.08 -10.86
CA GLU A 20 -7.51 1.47 -12.23
C GLU A 20 -6.80 2.83 -12.32
N MET A 21 -7.18 3.77 -11.48
CA MET A 21 -6.55 5.09 -11.45
C MET A 21 -5.07 4.97 -11.10
N ILE A 22 -4.75 4.15 -10.10
CA ILE A 22 -3.36 3.94 -9.69
C ILE A 22 -2.57 3.26 -10.81
N LYS A 23 -3.16 2.25 -11.45
CA LYS A 23 -2.52 1.53 -12.55
C LYS A 23 -2.22 2.45 -13.74
N LYS A 24 -3.07 3.44 -13.99
CA LYS A 24 -2.91 4.37 -15.10
C LYS A 24 -2.12 5.62 -14.74
N SER A 25 -1.72 5.76 -13.47
CA SER A 25 -0.96 6.92 -13.02
C SER A 25 0.39 7.00 -13.74
N PRO A 26 0.84 8.23 -14.10
CA PRO A 26 2.16 8.41 -14.70
C PRO A 26 3.31 7.83 -13.89
N VAL A 27 3.19 7.79 -12.55
CA VAL A 27 4.23 7.18 -11.71
C VAL A 27 4.41 5.70 -11.99
N ASN A 28 3.35 5.01 -12.41
CA ASN A 28 3.44 3.60 -12.74
C ASN A 28 4.33 3.34 -13.97
N GLY A 29 4.49 4.33 -14.84
CA GLY A 29 5.40 4.24 -15.98
C GLY A 29 6.86 4.52 -15.61
N LEU A 30 7.08 5.25 -14.50
CA LEU A 30 8.43 5.61 -14.02
C LEU A 30 8.95 4.63 -12.97
N HIS A 31 8.03 3.93 -12.28
CA HIS A 31 8.34 3.01 -11.20
C HIS A 31 7.51 1.76 -11.35
N GLU A 32 7.95 0.65 -10.80
CA GLU A 32 7.19 -0.59 -10.81
C GLU A 32 6.24 -0.60 -9.60
N VAL A 33 4.95 -0.39 -9.85
CA VAL A 33 3.92 -0.43 -8.81
C VAL A 33 3.21 -1.77 -8.91
N VAL A 34 3.29 -2.56 -7.85
CA VAL A 34 2.79 -3.94 -7.86
C VAL A 34 1.64 -4.13 -6.88
N PHE A 35 0.54 -4.67 -7.40
CA PHE A 35 -0.58 -5.13 -6.60
C PHE A 35 -0.52 -6.65 -6.54
N PRO A 36 -0.50 -7.27 -5.35
CA PRO A 36 -0.45 -8.74 -5.26
C PRO A 36 -1.62 -9.42 -5.97
N ARG A 37 -2.79 -8.76 -6.02
CA ARG A 37 -3.98 -9.29 -6.69
C ARG A 37 -3.78 -9.59 -8.18
N ASP A 38 -2.78 -8.99 -8.80
CA ASP A 38 -2.51 -9.17 -10.23
C ASP A 38 -1.72 -10.43 -10.53
N ARG A 39 -1.29 -11.15 -9.50
CA ARG A 39 -0.40 -12.30 -9.66
C ARG A 39 -0.94 -13.54 -8.98
N ASN A 40 -0.87 -14.67 -9.70
CA ASN A 40 -1.23 -15.98 -9.16
C ASN A 40 0.00 -16.63 -8.51
N ASN A 41 -0.23 -17.42 -7.46
CA ASN A 41 0.86 -18.15 -6.76
C ASN A 41 2.02 -17.23 -6.40
N PHE A 42 1.68 -16.05 -5.92
CA PHE A 42 2.63 -15.00 -5.66
C PHE A 42 3.25 -15.14 -4.26
N ASP A 43 4.57 -15.25 -4.21
CA ASP A 43 5.28 -15.28 -2.93
C ASP A 43 5.56 -13.86 -2.48
N SER A 44 4.62 -13.29 -1.71
CA SER A 44 4.71 -11.92 -1.22
C SER A 44 5.94 -11.69 -0.35
N LYS A 45 6.33 -12.69 0.44
CA LYS A 45 7.49 -12.56 1.34
C LYS A 45 8.77 -12.32 0.54
N GLU A 46 9.01 -13.17 -0.45
CA GLU A 46 10.21 -13.04 -1.27
C GLU A 46 10.17 -11.76 -2.11
N PHE A 47 9.00 -11.42 -2.65
CA PHE A 47 8.88 -10.23 -3.46
C PHE A 47 9.14 -8.96 -2.65
N LEU A 48 8.65 -8.89 -1.42
CA LEU A 48 8.84 -7.72 -0.54
C LEU A 48 10.31 -7.43 -0.26
N LYS A 49 11.15 -8.46 -0.25
CA LYS A 49 12.59 -8.26 -0.08
C LYS A 49 13.19 -7.37 -1.17
N SER A 50 12.61 -7.40 -2.36
CA SER A 50 13.12 -6.65 -3.51
C SER A 50 12.46 -5.28 -3.65
N CYS A 51 11.50 -4.95 -2.80
CA CYS A 51 10.79 -3.68 -2.88
C CYS A 51 11.53 -2.56 -2.17
N ASP A 52 11.22 -1.34 -2.56
CA ASP A 52 11.82 -0.13 -1.99
C ASP A 52 10.92 0.53 -0.96
N LEU A 53 9.60 0.34 -1.08
CA LEU A 53 8.66 0.83 -0.10
C LEU A 53 7.34 0.06 -0.22
N MET A 54 6.50 0.17 0.82
CA MET A 54 5.18 -0.42 0.84
C MET A 54 4.13 0.65 1.13
N ILE A 55 3.09 0.66 0.33
CA ILE A 55 1.88 1.42 0.62
C ILE A 55 0.84 0.40 1.07
N ALA A 56 0.28 0.59 2.26
CA ALA A 56 -0.68 -0.34 2.84
C ALA A 56 -2.03 0.35 3.01
N GLU A 57 -3.04 -0.13 2.29
CA GLU A 57 -4.42 0.34 2.45
C GLU A 57 -5.06 -0.48 3.59
N VAL A 58 -5.23 0.17 4.72
CA VAL A 58 -5.57 -0.51 5.98
C VAL A 58 -7.01 -0.25 6.45
N SER A 59 -7.88 0.21 5.57
CA SER A 59 -9.28 0.50 5.91
C SER A 59 -10.02 -0.72 6.44
N VAL A 60 -9.73 -1.91 5.89
CA VAL A 60 -10.36 -3.16 6.30
C VAL A 60 -9.30 -4.05 6.93
N PRO A 61 -9.51 -4.49 8.19
CA PRO A 61 -8.58 -5.41 8.83
C PRO A 61 -8.44 -6.70 8.04
N SER A 62 -7.21 -7.20 7.92
CA SER A 62 -6.93 -8.40 7.14
C SER A 62 -5.69 -9.09 7.70
N THR A 63 -5.82 -10.39 7.95
CA THR A 63 -4.70 -11.19 8.43
C THR A 63 -3.56 -11.20 7.42
N GLY A 64 -3.87 -11.42 6.14
CA GLY A 64 -2.87 -11.46 5.10
C GLY A 64 -2.10 -10.15 4.96
N LEU A 65 -2.82 -9.03 4.97
CA LEU A 65 -2.18 -7.72 4.91
C LEU A 65 -1.30 -7.47 6.13
N GLY A 66 -1.77 -7.85 7.32
CA GLY A 66 -0.98 -7.71 8.54
C GLY A 66 0.33 -8.47 8.49
N ILE A 67 0.31 -9.69 7.94
CA ILE A 67 1.52 -10.49 7.75
C ILE A 67 2.48 -9.79 6.78
N GLU A 68 1.97 -9.27 5.68
CA GLU A 68 2.80 -8.56 4.70
C GLU A 68 3.44 -7.31 5.29
N ILE A 69 2.69 -6.55 6.09
CA ILE A 69 3.22 -5.39 6.80
C ILE A 69 4.34 -5.79 7.75
N GLY A 70 4.16 -6.92 8.45
CA GLY A 70 5.19 -7.44 9.34
C GLY A 70 6.47 -7.81 8.59
N TRP A 71 6.35 -8.48 7.45
CA TRP A 71 7.51 -8.80 6.61
C TRP A 71 8.21 -7.54 6.12
N ALA A 72 7.45 -6.56 5.64
CA ALA A 72 8.00 -5.30 5.15
C ALA A 72 8.80 -4.59 6.25
N THR A 73 8.27 -4.61 7.48
CA THR A 73 8.96 -4.03 8.63
C THR A 73 10.29 -4.73 8.89
N MET A 74 10.30 -6.06 8.84
CA MET A 74 11.51 -6.85 9.05
C MET A 74 12.57 -6.56 7.99
N TYR A 75 12.15 -6.28 6.76
CA TYR A 75 13.07 -5.94 5.69
C TYR A 75 13.49 -4.47 5.67
N GLY A 76 13.00 -3.68 6.62
CA GLY A 76 13.38 -2.26 6.72
C GLY A 76 12.74 -1.36 5.69
N LEU A 77 11.63 -1.78 5.08
CA LEU A 77 10.94 -0.94 4.09
C LEU A 77 10.21 0.22 4.78
N PRO A 78 10.27 1.43 4.21
CA PRO A 78 9.35 2.48 4.62
C PRO A 78 7.91 2.04 4.32
N ILE A 79 7.00 2.26 5.28
CA ILE A 79 5.61 1.86 5.16
C ILE A 79 4.74 3.10 5.30
N PHE A 80 3.82 3.27 4.34
CA PHE A 80 2.87 4.37 4.31
C PHE A 80 1.47 3.78 4.37
N CYS A 81 0.77 4.00 5.49
CA CYS A 81 -0.58 3.49 5.67
C CYS A 81 -1.59 4.50 5.18
N VAL A 82 -2.50 4.07 4.34
CA VAL A 82 -3.60 4.91 3.86
C VAL A 82 -4.92 4.26 4.24
N TYR A 83 -5.94 5.06 4.52
CA TYR A 83 -7.25 4.54 4.89
C TYR A 83 -8.34 5.53 4.55
N LYS A 84 -9.53 5.01 4.24
CA LYS A 84 -10.67 5.84 3.90
C LYS A 84 -11.26 6.47 5.15
N LYS A 85 -11.67 7.73 5.04
CA LYS A 85 -12.29 8.48 6.13
C LYS A 85 -13.43 7.67 6.75
N GLY A 86 -13.44 7.61 8.07
CA GLY A 86 -14.44 6.87 8.83
C GLY A 86 -14.05 5.43 9.13
N SER A 87 -12.95 4.94 8.59
CA SER A 87 -12.48 3.58 8.89
C SER A 87 -11.84 3.53 10.26
N LYS A 88 -12.05 2.39 10.96
CA LYS A 88 -11.35 2.11 12.21
C LYS A 88 -10.14 1.27 11.89
N ILE A 89 -8.96 1.85 12.07
CA ILE A 89 -7.72 1.12 11.79
C ILE A 89 -7.18 0.51 13.08
N SER A 90 -6.37 -0.54 12.93
CA SER A 90 -5.78 -1.24 14.07
C SER A 90 -4.80 -0.33 14.80
N ASN A 91 -4.91 -0.26 16.14
CA ASN A 91 -3.98 0.52 16.96
C ASN A 91 -2.55 0.00 16.88
N SER A 92 -2.36 -1.25 16.50
CA SER A 92 -1.03 -1.84 16.38
C SER A 92 -0.19 -1.18 15.29
N LEU A 93 -0.82 -0.56 14.31
CA LEU A 93 -0.12 0.04 13.17
C LEU A 93 0.78 1.21 13.58
N LYS A 94 0.44 1.92 14.65
CA LYS A 94 1.26 3.04 15.11
C LYS A 94 2.64 2.62 15.63
N TYR A 95 2.80 1.34 15.94
CA TYR A 95 4.09 0.79 16.37
C TYR A 95 4.96 0.37 15.17
N ILE A 96 4.37 0.36 13.97
CA ILE A 96 5.05 -0.03 12.74
C ILE A 96 5.58 1.19 11.99
N THR A 97 4.77 2.24 11.91
CA THR A 97 5.10 3.44 11.14
C THR A 97 4.41 4.67 11.74
N GLY A 98 4.95 5.84 11.43
CA GLY A 98 4.29 7.11 11.73
C GLY A 98 3.64 7.74 10.51
N ASN A 99 3.66 7.06 9.35
CA ASN A 99 3.17 7.60 8.10
C ASN A 99 1.73 7.14 7.85
N PHE A 100 0.78 8.03 8.11
CA PHE A 100 -0.65 7.75 7.93
C PHE A 100 -1.30 8.85 7.10
N PHE A 101 -2.20 8.45 6.20
CA PHE A 101 -2.98 9.39 5.42
C PHE A 101 -4.43 8.93 5.32
N GLU A 102 -5.34 9.80 5.75
CA GLU A 102 -6.78 9.57 5.64
C GLU A 102 -7.27 10.22 4.36
N TYR A 103 -7.92 9.45 3.47
CA TYR A 103 -8.44 10.01 2.24
C TYR A 103 -9.96 9.93 2.20
N SER A 104 -10.58 10.89 1.49
CA SER A 104 -12.02 10.93 1.29
C SER A 104 -12.41 10.53 -0.12
N THR A 105 -11.54 10.79 -1.11
CA THR A 105 -11.83 10.50 -2.52
C THR A 105 -10.71 9.67 -3.14
N ASN A 106 -11.04 9.01 -4.26
CA ASN A 106 -10.05 8.24 -5.01
C ASN A 106 -8.93 9.15 -5.52
N GLU A 107 -9.27 10.36 -5.93
CA GLU A 107 -8.30 11.35 -6.42
C GLU A 107 -7.29 11.72 -5.34
N GLU A 108 -7.75 11.90 -4.11
CA GLU A 108 -6.87 12.19 -2.98
C GLU A 108 -5.90 11.04 -2.72
N LEU A 109 -6.39 9.80 -2.78
CA LEU A 109 -5.55 8.63 -2.59
C LEU A 109 -4.46 8.54 -3.65
N VAL A 110 -4.84 8.68 -4.91
CA VAL A 110 -3.89 8.60 -6.02
C VAL A 110 -2.86 9.72 -5.91
N ALA A 111 -3.29 10.94 -5.62
CA ALA A 111 -2.39 12.08 -5.47
C ALA A 111 -1.40 11.86 -4.32
N TYR A 112 -1.85 11.29 -3.21
CA TYR A 112 -0.97 10.99 -2.09
C TYR A 112 0.10 9.95 -2.48
N ILE A 113 -0.32 8.89 -3.14
CA ILE A 113 0.60 7.83 -3.59
C ILE A 113 1.66 8.42 -4.53
N GLU A 114 1.23 9.24 -5.49
CA GLU A 114 2.16 9.89 -6.41
C GLU A 114 3.15 10.79 -5.68
N ASN A 115 2.65 11.54 -4.70
CA ASN A 115 3.49 12.44 -3.90
C ASN A 115 4.54 11.66 -3.10
N VAL A 116 4.14 10.56 -2.46
CA VAL A 116 5.05 9.71 -1.70
C VAL A 116 6.16 9.17 -2.61
N ILE A 117 5.78 8.62 -3.75
CA ILE A 117 6.73 8.02 -4.68
C ILE A 117 7.71 9.08 -5.21
N ASN A 118 7.22 10.26 -5.54
CA ASN A 118 8.06 11.31 -6.11
C ASN A 118 9.01 11.95 -5.10
N ASN A 119 8.68 11.88 -3.82
CA ASN A 119 9.47 12.56 -2.78
C ASN A 119 10.35 11.64 -1.95
N ILE A 120 10.21 10.34 -2.10
CA ILE A 120 11.05 9.42 -1.34
C ILE A 120 12.42 9.33 -1.98
N LYS A 121 13.45 9.42 -1.16
CA LYS A 121 14.83 9.29 -1.63
C LYS A 121 15.37 7.94 -1.25
N LYS A 122 16.02 7.31 -2.18
CA LYS A 122 16.73 6.08 -1.94
C LYS A 122 18.04 6.33 -1.19
#